data_3f3225399a451ea6048ae720924e9e6e
#
_entry.id   3f3225399a451ea6048ae720924e9e6e
#
_cell.length_a   1.000
_cell.length_b   1.000
_cell.length_c   1.000
_cell.angle_alpha   90.00
_cell.angle_beta   90.00
_cell.angle_gamma   90.00
#
_symmetry.space_group_name_H-M   'P 1'
#
loop_
_entity.id
_entity.type
_entity.pdbx_description
1 polymer ?
#
loop_
_entity_poly.entity_id
_entity_poly.type
_entity_poly.pdbx_seq_one_letter_code
_entity_poly.pdbx_strand_id
1 'polypeptide(L)'
;MAEKRPLVAVGRNPEAAARLEAKGVNVFIGDACDAACVTQACKVAGAEATVISSMGGAHDYLAHRTVIDEAEKAGLKRMILVTSLGCGDSWPFLSARAKAAFGQAVREKSLAESWLQTSTLDYAILRPGGLLSGEATGKALRIQQQEVHGFVQRADVTAHIQALASAPALNQQVYSLVEPELKPA
;
A
#
# COMPACT_ATOMS: atom_id res chain seq x y z
N MET A 1 -3.61 -24.83 6.54
CA MET A 1 -3.15 -24.63 5.15
C MET A 1 -3.54 -23.22 4.75
N ALA A 2 -2.59 -22.37 4.36
CA ALA A 2 -2.92 -21.03 3.86
C ALA A 2 -3.68 -21.19 2.52
N GLU A 3 -4.88 -20.66 2.46
CA GLU A 3 -5.70 -20.63 1.27
C GLU A 3 -4.94 -19.90 0.15
N LYS A 4 -4.63 -20.57 -0.95
CA LYS A 4 -4.03 -19.94 -2.13
C LYS A 4 -5.10 -19.07 -2.80
N ARG A 5 -5.14 -17.80 -2.45
CA ARG A 5 -5.99 -16.83 -3.15
C ARG A 5 -5.36 -16.52 -4.51
N PRO A 6 -6.15 -16.45 -5.60
CA PRO A 6 -5.64 -16.03 -6.88
C PRO A 6 -5.13 -14.59 -6.79
N LEU A 7 -3.99 -14.31 -7.40
CA LEU A 7 -3.36 -13.00 -7.41
C LEU A 7 -3.21 -12.50 -8.85
N VAL A 8 -3.50 -11.21 -9.02
CA VAL A 8 -3.18 -10.45 -10.22
C VAL A 8 -2.22 -9.34 -9.82
N ALA A 9 -1.16 -9.15 -10.57
CA ALA A 9 -0.17 -8.12 -10.30
C ALA A 9 0.04 -7.21 -11.52
N VAL A 10 0.32 -5.94 -11.27
CA VAL A 10 0.80 -4.98 -12.26
C VAL A 10 2.19 -4.53 -11.86
N GLY A 11 3.13 -4.55 -12.76
CA GLY A 11 4.50 -4.14 -12.48
C GLY A 11 5.32 -3.85 -13.72
N ARG A 12 6.32 -2.97 -13.57
CA ARG A 12 7.17 -2.52 -14.68
C ARG A 12 8.43 -3.36 -14.89
N ASN A 13 8.83 -4.12 -13.88
CA ASN A 13 10.09 -4.86 -13.93
C ASN A 13 9.87 -6.30 -14.43
N PRO A 14 10.40 -6.66 -15.64
CA PRO A 14 10.21 -7.99 -16.21
C PRO A 14 10.77 -9.13 -15.35
N GLU A 15 11.91 -8.90 -14.67
CA GLU A 15 12.51 -9.94 -13.81
C GLU A 15 11.64 -10.20 -12.57
N ALA A 16 11.05 -9.15 -11.99
CA ALA A 16 10.10 -9.28 -10.89
C ALA A 16 8.82 -9.98 -11.36
N ALA A 17 8.34 -9.65 -12.57
CA ALA A 17 7.20 -10.31 -13.19
C ALA A 17 7.46 -11.82 -13.34
N ALA A 18 8.57 -12.22 -13.94
CA ALA A 18 8.93 -13.64 -14.12
C ALA A 18 8.99 -14.40 -12.78
N ARG A 19 9.51 -13.77 -11.70
CA ARG A 19 9.51 -14.38 -10.37
C ARG A 19 8.10 -14.58 -9.78
N LEU A 20 7.17 -13.68 -10.08
CA LEU A 20 5.78 -13.80 -9.64
C LEU A 20 5.03 -14.86 -10.48
N GLU A 21 5.22 -14.86 -11.79
CA GLU A 21 4.63 -15.86 -12.71
C GLU A 21 5.07 -17.28 -12.35
N ALA A 22 6.34 -17.47 -11.99
CA ALA A 22 6.86 -18.75 -11.51
C ALA A 22 6.17 -19.24 -10.21
N LYS A 23 5.50 -18.33 -9.48
CA LYS A 23 4.69 -18.65 -8.29
C LYS A 23 3.19 -18.77 -8.60
N GLY A 24 2.80 -18.70 -9.88
CA GLY A 24 1.42 -18.80 -10.33
C GLY A 24 0.61 -17.50 -10.23
N VAL A 25 1.27 -16.35 -10.13
CA VAL A 25 0.63 -15.04 -10.17
C VAL A 25 0.39 -14.63 -11.62
N ASN A 26 -0.79 -14.12 -11.94
CA ASN A 26 -1.07 -13.52 -13.24
C ASN A 26 -0.51 -12.09 -13.26
N VAL A 27 0.48 -11.82 -14.13
CA VAL A 27 1.19 -10.54 -14.14
C VAL A 27 0.94 -9.76 -15.42
N PHE A 28 0.55 -8.50 -15.26
CA PHE A 28 0.49 -7.50 -16.32
C PHE A 28 1.77 -6.65 -16.25
N ILE A 29 2.62 -6.75 -17.27
CA ILE A 29 3.80 -5.89 -17.38
C ILE A 29 3.35 -4.56 -17.96
N GLY A 30 3.38 -3.50 -17.13
CA GLY A 30 2.93 -2.18 -17.50
C GLY A 30 3.12 -1.15 -16.40
N ASP A 31 2.78 0.10 -16.72
CA ASP A 31 2.83 1.20 -15.76
C ASP A 31 1.44 1.38 -15.11
N ALA A 32 1.42 1.55 -13.80
CA ALA A 32 0.20 1.85 -13.06
C ALA A 32 -0.39 3.26 -13.38
N CYS A 33 0.36 4.11 -14.07
CA CYS A 33 -0.15 5.34 -14.65
C CYS A 33 -0.95 5.11 -15.96
N ASP A 34 -0.84 3.92 -16.56
CA ASP A 34 -1.59 3.55 -17.76
C ASP A 34 -2.95 2.96 -17.36
N ALA A 35 -4.00 3.73 -17.57
CA ALA A 35 -5.37 3.33 -17.28
C ALA A 35 -5.78 2.04 -18.01
N ALA A 36 -5.33 1.81 -19.26
CA ALA A 36 -5.70 0.61 -20.00
C ALA A 36 -5.10 -0.65 -19.36
N CYS A 37 -3.84 -0.59 -18.92
CA CYS A 37 -3.17 -1.67 -18.21
C CYS A 37 -3.90 -1.98 -16.89
N VAL A 38 -4.20 -0.96 -16.10
CA VAL A 38 -4.89 -1.11 -14.80
C VAL A 38 -6.31 -1.65 -14.99
N THR A 39 -7.06 -1.12 -15.97
CA THR A 39 -8.42 -1.61 -16.30
C THR A 39 -8.41 -3.11 -16.59
N GLN A 40 -7.45 -3.59 -17.37
CA GLN A 40 -7.35 -5.00 -17.71
C GLN A 40 -7.06 -5.86 -16.48
N ALA A 41 -6.11 -5.43 -15.65
CA ALA A 41 -5.80 -6.12 -14.40
C ALA A 41 -7.02 -6.19 -13.46
N CYS A 42 -7.76 -5.09 -13.30
CA CYS A 42 -8.99 -5.06 -12.50
C CYS A 42 -10.06 -6.02 -13.03
N LYS A 43 -10.27 -6.07 -14.35
CA LYS A 43 -11.23 -7.00 -14.98
C LYS A 43 -10.87 -8.46 -14.70
N VAL A 44 -9.59 -8.81 -14.79
CA VAL A 44 -9.13 -10.18 -14.53
C VAL A 44 -9.20 -10.52 -13.05
N ALA A 45 -8.93 -9.57 -12.17
CA ALA A 45 -9.05 -9.76 -10.72
C ALA A 45 -10.50 -9.99 -10.28
N GLY A 46 -11.46 -9.31 -10.92
CA GLY A 46 -12.90 -9.42 -10.61
C GLY A 46 -13.33 -8.52 -9.45
N ALA A 47 -14.64 -8.27 -9.36
CA ALA A 47 -15.22 -7.28 -8.44
C ALA A 47 -15.01 -7.59 -6.94
N GLU A 48 -14.81 -8.87 -6.60
CA GLU A 48 -14.58 -9.32 -5.21
C GLU A 48 -13.11 -9.20 -4.76
N ALA A 49 -12.21 -8.79 -5.67
CA ALA A 49 -10.81 -8.64 -5.34
C ALA A 49 -10.58 -7.44 -4.42
N THR A 50 -9.57 -7.55 -3.55
CA THR A 50 -9.04 -6.42 -2.79
C THR A 50 -7.82 -5.88 -3.52
N VAL A 51 -7.85 -4.60 -3.86
CA VAL A 51 -6.67 -3.89 -4.39
C VAL A 51 -5.66 -3.70 -3.28
N ILE A 52 -4.41 -4.02 -3.53
CA ILE A 52 -3.29 -3.76 -2.61
C ILE A 52 -2.27 -2.93 -3.36
N SER A 53 -1.97 -1.75 -2.87
CA SER A 53 -0.96 -0.87 -3.46
C SER A 53 0.12 -0.51 -2.46
N SER A 54 1.37 -0.76 -2.85
CA SER A 54 2.57 -0.39 -2.10
C SER A 54 3.59 0.33 -3.01
N MET A 55 3.10 0.99 -4.03
CA MET A 55 3.91 1.69 -5.02
C MET A 55 4.68 2.86 -4.41
N GLY A 56 5.72 3.28 -5.12
CA GLY A 56 6.48 4.49 -4.84
C GLY A 56 7.22 4.94 -6.09
N GLY A 57 7.67 6.19 -6.12
CA GLY A 57 8.43 6.73 -7.23
C GLY A 57 8.02 8.16 -7.61
N ALA A 58 8.51 8.62 -8.75
CA ALA A 58 8.34 10.02 -9.19
C ALA A 58 6.89 10.41 -9.53
N HIS A 59 6.04 9.45 -9.85
CA HIS A 59 4.63 9.66 -10.21
C HIS A 59 3.68 8.91 -9.27
N ASP A 60 4.02 8.91 -7.99
CA ASP A 60 3.32 8.15 -6.96
C ASP A 60 1.82 8.48 -6.90
N TYR A 61 1.49 9.77 -6.83
CA TYR A 61 0.09 10.21 -6.83
C TYR A 61 -0.67 9.80 -8.09
N LEU A 62 -0.08 10.05 -9.26
CA LEU A 62 -0.75 9.76 -10.54
C LEU A 62 -1.05 8.25 -10.68
N ALA A 63 -0.07 7.40 -10.32
CA ALA A 63 -0.24 5.96 -10.36
C ALA A 63 -1.34 5.49 -9.41
N HIS A 64 -1.34 5.97 -8.17
CA HIS A 64 -2.38 5.62 -7.20
C HIS A 64 -3.76 6.12 -7.62
N ARG A 65 -3.86 7.36 -8.11
CA ARG A 65 -5.10 7.92 -8.63
C ARG A 65 -5.65 7.03 -9.75
N THR A 66 -4.82 6.67 -10.72
CA THR A 66 -5.24 5.80 -11.83
C THR A 66 -5.77 4.46 -11.31
N VAL A 67 -5.05 3.84 -10.36
CA VAL A 67 -5.49 2.57 -9.78
C VAL A 67 -6.82 2.71 -9.06
N ILE A 68 -7.04 3.77 -8.28
CA ILE A 68 -8.29 4.02 -7.56
C ILE A 68 -9.44 4.23 -8.54
N ASP A 69 -9.25 5.13 -9.53
CA ASP A 69 -10.28 5.46 -10.51
C ASP A 69 -10.70 4.22 -11.33
N GLU A 70 -9.73 3.41 -11.78
CA GLU A 70 -10.02 2.21 -12.57
C GLU A 70 -10.60 1.07 -11.71
N ALA A 71 -10.22 0.96 -10.45
CA ALA A 71 -10.82 0.01 -9.51
C ALA A 71 -12.32 0.32 -9.29
N GLU A 72 -12.67 1.60 -9.08
CA GLU A 72 -14.07 2.04 -8.94
C GLU A 72 -14.87 1.74 -10.21
N LYS A 73 -14.34 2.11 -11.40
CA LYS A 73 -14.99 1.85 -12.69
C LYS A 73 -15.21 0.36 -12.96
N ALA A 74 -14.28 -0.48 -12.51
CA ALA A 74 -14.38 -1.93 -12.64
C ALA A 74 -15.29 -2.59 -11.59
N GLY A 75 -15.83 -1.81 -10.65
CA GLY A 75 -16.74 -2.27 -9.61
C GLY A 75 -16.08 -2.95 -8.42
N LEU A 76 -14.75 -2.87 -8.28
CA LEU A 76 -14.07 -3.32 -7.06
C LEU A 76 -14.55 -2.51 -5.86
N LYS A 77 -14.47 -3.10 -4.68
CA LYS A 77 -15.06 -2.52 -3.46
C LYS A 77 -14.03 -2.21 -2.38
N ARG A 78 -12.82 -2.76 -2.47
CA ARG A 78 -11.87 -2.75 -1.35
C ARG A 78 -10.46 -2.40 -1.78
N MET A 79 -9.78 -1.57 -0.98
CA MET A 79 -8.39 -1.22 -1.22
C MET A 79 -7.57 -1.10 0.07
N ILE A 80 -6.38 -1.68 0.07
CA ILE A 80 -5.35 -1.48 1.08
C ILE A 80 -4.23 -0.65 0.45
N LEU A 81 -3.99 0.53 0.99
CA LEU A 81 -2.97 1.45 0.52
C LEU A 81 -1.83 1.55 1.52
N VAL A 82 -0.61 1.28 1.09
CA VAL A 82 0.59 1.45 1.91
C VAL A 82 1.28 2.75 1.52
N THR A 83 1.36 3.67 2.46
CA THR A 83 1.97 4.98 2.30
C THR A 83 3.22 5.14 3.18
N SER A 84 3.26 6.10 4.07
CA SER A 84 4.38 6.35 4.98
C SER A 84 3.93 7.16 6.19
N LEU A 85 4.60 7.02 7.31
CA LEU A 85 4.56 8.04 8.34
C LEU A 85 4.89 9.41 7.75
N GLY A 86 4.20 10.43 8.24
CA GLY A 86 4.28 11.80 7.72
C GLY A 86 3.25 12.14 6.64
N CYS A 87 2.46 11.17 6.15
CA CYS A 87 1.35 11.47 5.25
C CYS A 87 0.17 12.11 6.00
N GLY A 88 -0.57 12.94 5.27
CA GLY A 88 -1.80 13.58 5.76
C GLY A 88 -1.58 14.35 7.07
N ASP A 89 -2.39 14.04 8.06
CA ASP A 89 -2.38 14.65 9.40
C ASP A 89 -1.10 14.40 10.21
N SER A 90 -0.29 13.41 9.84
CA SER A 90 1.00 13.16 10.48
C SER A 90 2.16 14.00 9.91
N TRP A 91 1.92 14.83 8.87
CA TRP A 91 2.93 15.72 8.29
C TRP A 91 3.61 16.68 9.29
N PRO A 92 2.89 17.32 10.24
CA PRO A 92 3.53 18.19 11.23
C PRO A 92 4.61 17.51 12.05
N PHE A 93 4.50 16.21 12.30
CA PHE A 93 5.42 15.43 13.13
C PHE A 93 6.70 15.01 12.42
N LEU A 94 6.80 15.18 11.11
CA LEU A 94 8.05 14.96 10.39
C LEU A 94 9.08 16.01 10.75
N SER A 95 10.28 15.56 11.10
CA SER A 95 11.42 16.46 11.32
C SER A 95 11.78 17.26 10.06
N ALA A 96 12.42 18.42 10.23
CA ALA A 96 12.90 19.23 9.10
C ALA A 96 13.85 18.43 8.19
N ARG A 97 14.71 17.58 8.78
CA ARG A 97 15.61 16.67 8.04
C ARG A 97 14.84 15.67 7.19
N ALA A 98 13.81 15.06 7.75
CA ALA A 98 12.96 14.10 7.03
C ALA A 98 12.21 14.79 5.88
N LYS A 99 11.63 15.96 6.13
CA LYS A 99 10.97 16.78 5.10
C LYS A 99 11.91 17.16 3.96
N ALA A 100 13.14 17.50 4.25
CA ALA A 100 14.14 17.80 3.23
C ALA A 100 14.55 16.57 2.41
N ALA A 101 14.67 15.40 3.05
CA ALA A 101 15.14 14.18 2.40
C ALA A 101 14.09 13.50 1.52
N PHE A 102 12.84 13.41 1.97
CA PHE A 102 11.78 12.65 1.29
C PHE A 102 10.40 13.31 1.37
N GLY A 103 10.32 14.58 1.75
CA GLY A 103 9.06 15.29 1.88
C GLY A 103 8.23 15.33 0.60
N GLN A 104 8.86 15.40 -0.57
CA GLN A 104 8.13 15.34 -1.84
C GLN A 104 7.38 14.01 -1.99
N ALA A 105 8.04 12.89 -1.76
CA ALA A 105 7.42 11.57 -1.84
C ALA A 105 6.26 11.41 -0.83
N VAL A 106 6.42 11.95 0.38
CA VAL A 106 5.35 11.95 1.39
C VAL A 106 4.16 12.80 0.96
N ARG A 107 4.39 13.95 0.31
CA ARG A 107 3.32 14.80 -0.22
C ARG A 107 2.53 14.11 -1.34
N GLU A 108 3.24 13.44 -2.28
CA GLU A 108 2.60 12.64 -3.33
C GLU A 108 1.71 11.55 -2.73
N LYS A 109 2.21 10.82 -1.72
CA LYS A 109 1.42 9.81 -1.00
C LYS A 109 0.25 10.41 -0.23
N SER A 110 0.40 11.61 0.34
CA SER A 110 -0.71 12.31 1.00
C SER A 110 -1.84 12.65 0.03
N LEU A 111 -1.51 13.04 -1.21
CA LEU A 111 -2.50 13.26 -2.26
C LEU A 111 -3.21 11.96 -2.63
N ALA A 112 -2.48 10.84 -2.71
CA ALA A 112 -3.05 9.52 -2.96
C ALA A 112 -4.02 9.08 -1.85
N GLU A 113 -3.66 9.32 -0.58
CA GLU A 113 -4.55 9.07 0.56
C GLU A 113 -5.85 9.89 0.46
N SER A 114 -5.73 11.20 0.18
CA SER A 114 -6.90 12.08 0.03
C SER A 114 -7.80 11.63 -1.12
N TRP A 115 -7.20 11.15 -2.23
CA TRP A 115 -7.95 10.62 -3.36
C TRP A 115 -8.72 9.34 -2.99
N LEU A 116 -8.08 8.43 -2.27
CA LEU A 116 -8.71 7.19 -1.79
C LEU A 116 -9.81 7.49 -0.75
N GLN A 117 -9.57 8.41 0.17
CA GLN A 117 -10.53 8.77 1.22
C GLN A 117 -11.82 9.38 0.69
N THR A 118 -11.81 9.93 -0.52
CA THR A 118 -12.99 10.49 -1.19
C THR A 118 -13.59 9.56 -2.24
N SER A 119 -13.04 8.36 -2.38
CA SER A 119 -13.57 7.31 -3.27
C SER A 119 -14.72 6.53 -2.64
N THR A 120 -15.35 5.66 -3.41
CA THR A 120 -16.40 4.74 -2.93
C THR A 120 -15.86 3.44 -2.34
N LEU A 121 -14.53 3.27 -2.32
CA LEU A 121 -13.90 2.05 -1.85
C LEU A 121 -13.92 1.96 -0.31
N ASP A 122 -14.19 0.77 0.23
CA ASP A 122 -13.85 0.45 1.62
C ASP A 122 -12.34 0.26 1.70
N TYR A 123 -11.65 1.09 2.51
CA TYR A 123 -10.21 1.13 2.50
C TYR A 123 -9.57 0.97 3.88
N ALA A 124 -8.31 0.52 3.85
CA ALA A 124 -7.37 0.70 4.94
C ALA A 124 -6.08 1.33 4.40
N ILE A 125 -5.60 2.36 5.09
CA ILE A 125 -4.31 3.00 4.80
C ILE A 125 -3.33 2.59 5.89
N LEU A 126 -2.19 2.03 5.49
CA LEU A 126 -1.07 1.72 6.37
C LEU A 126 0.06 2.72 6.12
N ARG A 127 0.44 3.45 7.16
CA ARG A 127 1.57 4.40 7.18
C ARG A 127 2.73 3.78 7.95
N PRO A 128 3.57 2.95 7.33
CA PRO A 128 4.71 2.36 8.02
C PRO A 128 5.75 3.43 8.39
N GLY A 129 6.45 3.19 9.49
CA GLY A 129 7.68 3.87 9.86
C GLY A 129 8.84 3.53 8.93
N GLY A 130 10.07 3.79 9.35
CA GLY A 130 11.27 3.42 8.60
C GLY A 130 11.29 1.91 8.31
N LEU A 131 11.35 1.54 7.03
CA LEU A 131 11.28 0.14 6.62
C LEU A 131 12.63 -0.56 6.74
N LEU A 132 12.69 -1.61 7.55
CA LEU A 132 13.85 -2.49 7.65
C LEU A 132 13.59 -3.81 6.90
N SER A 133 14.69 -4.45 6.50
CA SER A 133 14.66 -5.76 5.84
C SER A 133 15.15 -6.83 6.81
N GLY A 134 14.28 -7.77 7.16
CA GLY A 134 14.54 -8.86 8.07
C GLY A 134 13.30 -9.73 8.22
N GLU A 135 13.39 -10.72 9.08
CA GLU A 135 12.25 -11.58 9.42
C GLU A 135 11.17 -10.79 10.20
N ALA A 136 9.94 -11.26 10.12
CA ALA A 136 8.87 -10.69 10.90
C ALA A 136 9.13 -10.90 12.40
N THR A 137 8.94 -9.85 13.19
CA THR A 137 9.05 -9.92 14.65
C THR A 137 7.72 -10.25 15.32
N GLY A 138 6.61 -9.95 14.64
CA GLY A 138 5.26 -10.06 15.17
C GLY A 138 4.92 -8.98 16.20
N LYS A 139 5.77 -7.96 16.38
CA LYS A 139 5.61 -6.91 17.39
C LYS A 139 5.17 -5.56 16.84
N ALA A 140 5.01 -5.45 15.53
CA ALA A 140 4.52 -4.22 14.90
C ALA A 140 3.08 -3.93 15.34
N LEU A 141 2.79 -2.67 15.63
CA LEU A 141 1.50 -2.20 16.14
C LEU A 141 0.85 -1.25 15.14
N ARG A 142 -0.45 -1.42 14.92
CA ARG A 142 -1.30 -0.45 14.25
C ARG A 142 -1.81 0.57 15.26
N ILE A 143 -1.44 1.82 15.08
CA ILE A 143 -1.73 2.92 16.00
C ILE A 143 -2.52 3.98 15.26
N GLN A 144 -3.52 4.57 15.91
CA GLN A 144 -4.35 5.64 15.36
C GLN A 144 -4.37 6.84 16.28
N GLN A 145 -4.51 8.03 15.68
CA GLN A 145 -4.73 9.31 16.40
C GLN A 145 -3.66 9.64 17.44
N GLN A 146 -2.44 9.17 17.22
CA GLN A 146 -1.29 9.44 18.07
C GLN A 146 -0.08 9.76 17.21
N GLU A 147 0.78 10.65 17.72
CA GLU A 147 2.12 10.83 17.18
C GLU A 147 2.95 9.60 17.48
N VAL A 148 3.53 9.01 16.44
CA VAL A 148 4.42 7.86 16.57
C VAL A 148 5.60 8.00 15.63
N HIS A 149 6.73 7.47 16.06
CA HIS A 149 7.98 7.38 15.32
C HIS A 149 8.55 5.98 15.47
N GLY A 150 9.38 5.56 14.55
CA GLY A 150 10.08 4.28 14.65
C GLY A 150 10.24 3.56 13.33
N PHE A 151 10.53 2.30 13.44
CA PHE A 151 10.81 1.40 12.32
C PHE A 151 9.83 0.23 12.33
N VAL A 152 9.79 -0.48 11.21
CA VAL A 152 9.00 -1.71 11.08
C VAL A 152 9.68 -2.63 10.05
N GLN A 153 9.63 -3.93 10.26
CA GLN A 153 10.08 -4.90 9.28
C GLN A 153 9.10 -4.97 8.10
N ARG A 154 9.61 -5.05 6.87
CA ARG A 154 8.75 -5.26 5.69
C ARG A 154 7.90 -6.53 5.79
N ALA A 155 8.43 -7.56 6.46
CA ALA A 155 7.70 -8.79 6.70
C ALA A 155 6.49 -8.57 7.63
N ASP A 156 6.61 -7.73 8.66
CA ASP A 156 5.48 -7.37 9.53
C ASP A 156 4.45 -6.51 8.79
N VAL A 157 4.88 -5.57 7.94
CA VAL A 157 3.95 -4.82 7.06
C VAL A 157 3.13 -5.80 6.22
N THR A 158 3.78 -6.81 5.63
CA THR A 158 3.10 -7.86 4.85
C THR A 158 2.10 -8.65 5.68
N ALA A 159 2.44 -9.01 6.92
CA ALA A 159 1.52 -9.69 7.82
C ALA A 159 0.27 -8.85 8.14
N HIS A 160 0.45 -7.54 8.34
CA HIS A 160 -0.68 -6.63 8.55
C HIS A 160 -1.55 -6.46 7.30
N ILE A 161 -0.96 -6.41 6.10
CA ILE A 161 -1.71 -6.40 4.84
C ILE A 161 -2.53 -7.68 4.70
N GLN A 162 -1.96 -8.85 4.97
CA GLN A 162 -2.66 -10.13 4.92
C GLN A 162 -3.84 -10.19 5.89
N ALA A 163 -3.64 -9.73 7.12
CA ALA A 163 -4.71 -9.65 8.13
C ALA A 163 -5.86 -8.76 7.66
N LEU A 164 -5.56 -7.57 7.11
CA LEU A 164 -6.56 -6.66 6.57
C LEU A 164 -7.26 -7.24 5.34
N ALA A 165 -6.54 -7.87 4.42
CA ALA A 165 -7.12 -8.50 3.24
C ALA A 165 -8.08 -9.65 3.60
N SER A 166 -7.90 -10.26 4.78
CA SER A 166 -8.76 -11.33 5.30
C SER A 166 -9.89 -10.83 6.20
N ALA A 167 -9.88 -9.57 6.59
CA ALA A 167 -10.93 -8.98 7.42
C ALA A 167 -12.25 -8.84 6.63
N PRO A 168 -13.40 -8.93 7.27
CA PRO A 168 -14.71 -8.80 6.60
C PRO A 168 -14.93 -7.39 6.03
N ALA A 169 -14.37 -6.36 6.67
CA ALA A 169 -14.42 -4.97 6.23
C ALA A 169 -13.14 -4.23 6.63
N LEU A 170 -12.80 -3.16 5.93
CA LEU A 170 -11.65 -2.30 6.22
C LEU A 170 -12.05 -1.05 7.02
N ASN A 171 -13.33 -0.65 6.92
CA ASN A 171 -13.98 0.41 7.72
C ASN A 171 -13.33 1.79 7.55
N GLN A 172 -12.74 2.07 6.41
CA GLN A 172 -12.14 3.39 6.08
C GLN A 172 -11.10 3.84 7.13
N GLN A 173 -10.23 2.94 7.55
CA GLN A 173 -9.29 3.19 8.62
C GLN A 173 -7.91 3.62 8.13
N VAL A 174 -7.26 4.50 8.91
CA VAL A 174 -5.87 4.93 8.70
C VAL A 174 -5.05 4.52 9.93
N TYR A 175 -3.95 3.81 9.70
CA TYR A 175 -3.08 3.30 10.75
C TYR A 175 -1.64 3.73 10.53
N SER A 176 -1.01 4.29 11.55
CA SER A 176 0.44 4.29 11.65
C SER A 176 0.91 2.89 12.05
N LEU A 177 2.00 2.41 11.45
CA LEU A 177 2.52 1.06 11.67
C LEU A 177 4.00 1.11 12.04
N VAL A 178 4.30 0.82 13.29
CA VAL A 178 5.65 0.81 13.85
C VAL A 178 5.81 -0.34 14.84
N GLU A 179 7.06 -0.74 15.05
CA GLU A 179 7.47 -1.53 16.21
C GLU A 179 8.22 -0.61 17.18
N PRO A 180 7.67 -0.32 18.37
CA PRO A 180 8.16 0.76 19.24
C PRO A 180 9.63 0.67 19.67
N GLU A 181 10.16 -0.55 19.79
CA GLU A 181 11.53 -0.79 20.27
C GLU A 181 12.52 -1.14 19.14
N LEU A 182 12.04 -1.25 17.91
CA LEU A 182 12.87 -1.64 16.77
C LEU A 182 13.82 -0.52 16.38
N LYS A 183 15.10 -0.84 16.27
CA LYS A 183 16.15 0.09 15.83
C LYS A 183 16.86 -0.48 14.60
N PRO A 184 17.33 0.39 13.68
CA PRO A 184 18.24 -0.07 12.64
C PRO A 184 19.53 -0.60 13.26
N ALA A 185 20.06 -1.65 12.67
CA ALA A 185 21.35 -2.23 13.04
C ALA A 185 22.49 -1.29 12.65
#